data_b7489ac13664f8957041f2d6d466ebc1
#
_entry.id   b7489ac13664f8957041f2d6d466ebc1
#
_cell.length_a   1.000
_cell.length_b   1.000
_cell.length_c   1.000
_cell.angle_alpha   90.00
_cell.angle_beta   90.00
_cell.angle_gamma   90.00
#
_symmetry.space_group_name_H-M   'P 1'
#
loop_
_entity.id
_entity.type
_entity.pdbx_description
1 polymer ?
#
loop_
_entity_poly.entity_id
_entity_poly.type
_entity_poly.pdbx_seq_one_letter_code
_entity_poly.pdbx_strand_id
1 'polypeptide(L)'
;EEIKNIKNINDFFELDPKGNWENKIILVEKKSPSKEVMNELLEIRRKKKKPFFDSKTQLDLNCLWISALISSHEILPNNNYLNLAENFFSIIEKKYLTQTIQHSYSKDLVFLEDYAYLVNALNDLSEKTMNFKYKDYAKKLCDECIFKFYIHEKDIFQKNSKSNNDIFFNHVDISDNTIPNGNAIMLINLVRLGMTKEAKKLSDSLNGYLNIYKSHMMTAVRAIDFYNNFKEGKNCN
;
A
#
# COMPACT_ATOMS: atom_id res chain seq x y z
N GLU A 1 0.18 -22.97 -30.79
CA GLU A 1 0.41 -24.42 -31.06
C GLU A 1 0.34 -25.26 -29.79
N GLU A 2 0.98 -24.86 -28.67
CA GLU A 2 1.09 -25.64 -27.42
C GLU A 2 -0.25 -26.05 -26.80
N ILE A 3 -1.28 -25.20 -26.91
CA ILE A 3 -2.59 -25.43 -26.29
C ILE A 3 -3.58 -26.18 -27.22
N LYS A 4 -3.26 -26.32 -28.50
CA LYS A 4 -4.14 -27.00 -29.46
C LYS A 4 -4.39 -28.48 -29.16
N ASN A 5 -3.48 -29.08 -28.42
CA ASN A 5 -3.56 -30.49 -28.03
C ASN A 5 -4.42 -30.75 -26.79
N ILE A 6 -4.84 -29.68 -26.08
CA ILE A 6 -5.71 -29.82 -24.93
C ILE A 6 -7.13 -30.14 -25.41
N LYS A 7 -7.64 -31.30 -24.98
CA LYS A 7 -8.96 -31.77 -25.37
C LYS A 7 -10.04 -30.77 -24.96
N ASN A 8 -10.90 -30.41 -25.93
CA ASN A 8 -12.06 -29.53 -25.71
C ASN A 8 -11.71 -28.11 -25.26
N ILE A 9 -10.50 -27.60 -25.46
CA ILE A 9 -10.10 -26.25 -25.02
C ILE A 9 -11.02 -25.17 -25.60
N ASN A 10 -11.53 -25.34 -26.83
CA ASN A 10 -12.42 -24.38 -27.47
C ASN A 10 -13.81 -24.28 -26.80
N ASP A 11 -14.20 -25.28 -26.01
CA ASP A 11 -15.46 -25.25 -25.27
C ASP A 11 -15.38 -24.27 -24.10
N PHE A 12 -14.18 -24.07 -23.60
CA PHE A 12 -13.91 -23.26 -22.41
C PHE A 12 -13.34 -21.89 -22.73
N PHE A 13 -12.56 -21.76 -23.82
CA PHE A 13 -11.88 -20.52 -24.17
C PHE A 13 -12.13 -20.10 -25.61
N GLU A 14 -12.18 -18.80 -25.82
CA GLU A 14 -12.15 -18.21 -27.15
C GLU A 14 -10.70 -18.16 -27.65
N LEU A 15 -10.47 -18.76 -28.81
CA LEU A 15 -9.16 -18.80 -29.44
C LEU A 15 -9.26 -18.15 -30.82
N ASP A 16 -8.83 -16.91 -30.97
CA ASP A 16 -8.72 -16.27 -32.27
C ASP A 16 -7.40 -16.70 -32.94
N PRO A 17 -7.45 -17.40 -34.07
CA PRO A 17 -6.23 -17.81 -34.79
C PRO A 17 -5.35 -16.64 -35.23
N LYS A 18 -5.93 -15.45 -35.41
CA LYS A 18 -5.20 -14.22 -35.76
C LYS A 18 -4.53 -13.56 -34.56
N GLY A 19 -4.88 -14.00 -33.36
CA GLY A 19 -4.48 -13.34 -32.11
C GLY A 19 -5.40 -12.17 -31.76
N ASN A 20 -5.73 -12.06 -30.48
CA ASN A 20 -6.58 -11.00 -29.92
C ASN A 20 -5.79 -9.94 -29.14
N TRP A 21 -4.46 -10.06 -29.10
CA TRP A 21 -3.56 -9.08 -28.47
C TRP A 21 -2.18 -9.12 -29.16
N GLU A 22 -1.81 -8.07 -29.87
CA GLU A 22 -0.51 -7.95 -30.55
C GLU A 22 -0.09 -9.22 -31.35
N ASN A 23 -0.99 -9.79 -32.12
CA ASN A 23 -0.83 -11.05 -32.85
C ASN A 23 -0.57 -12.28 -31.96
N LYS A 24 -0.85 -12.19 -30.66
CA LYS A 24 -0.79 -13.31 -29.72
C LYS A 24 -2.19 -13.67 -29.24
N ILE A 25 -2.37 -14.92 -28.86
CA ILE A 25 -3.63 -15.42 -28.31
C ILE A 25 -3.59 -15.23 -26.79
N ILE A 26 -4.48 -14.40 -26.27
CA ILE A 26 -4.86 -14.39 -24.85
C ILE A 26 -6.11 -15.22 -24.71
N LEU A 27 -6.10 -16.18 -23.77
CA LEU A 27 -7.27 -17.03 -23.51
C LEU A 27 -8.38 -16.18 -22.89
N VAL A 28 -9.52 -16.11 -23.56
CA VAL A 28 -10.73 -15.45 -23.02
C VAL A 28 -11.69 -16.56 -22.61
N GLU A 29 -12.04 -16.59 -21.33
CA GLU A 29 -12.94 -17.61 -20.78
C GLU A 29 -14.37 -17.40 -21.29
N LYS A 30 -14.95 -18.46 -21.85
CA LYS A 30 -16.38 -18.53 -22.24
C LYS A 30 -17.19 -19.25 -21.17
N LYS A 31 -16.57 -20.28 -20.58
CA LYS A 31 -17.16 -21.13 -19.56
C LYS A 31 -16.05 -21.61 -18.64
N SER A 32 -16.35 -21.79 -17.36
CA SER A 32 -15.38 -22.28 -16.38
C SER A 32 -14.80 -23.62 -16.81
N PRO A 33 -13.47 -23.71 -16.97
CA PRO A 33 -12.81 -24.92 -17.44
C PRO A 33 -12.83 -26.02 -16.38
N SER A 34 -12.78 -27.26 -16.82
CA SER A 34 -12.62 -28.38 -15.91
C SER A 34 -11.24 -28.37 -15.22
N LYS A 35 -11.13 -29.09 -14.09
CA LYS A 35 -9.85 -29.20 -13.37
C LYS A 35 -8.76 -29.83 -14.25
N GLU A 36 -9.12 -30.76 -15.12
CA GLU A 36 -8.21 -31.42 -16.04
C GLU A 36 -7.62 -30.42 -17.04
N VAL A 37 -8.46 -29.62 -17.69
CA VAL A 37 -8.05 -28.57 -18.62
C VAL A 37 -7.16 -27.54 -17.92
N MET A 38 -7.52 -27.13 -16.70
CA MET A 38 -6.71 -26.19 -15.91
C MET A 38 -5.34 -26.78 -15.55
N ASN A 39 -5.27 -28.06 -15.19
CA ASN A 39 -4.01 -28.73 -14.89
C ASN A 39 -3.11 -28.84 -16.13
N GLU A 40 -3.66 -29.18 -17.30
CA GLU A 40 -2.89 -29.22 -18.53
C GLU A 40 -2.34 -27.83 -18.92
N LEU A 41 -3.16 -26.79 -18.80
CA LEU A 41 -2.71 -25.40 -19.03
C LEU A 41 -1.59 -25.00 -18.05
N LEU A 42 -1.71 -25.40 -16.77
CA LEU A 42 -0.70 -25.15 -15.73
C LEU A 42 0.62 -25.86 -16.07
N GLU A 43 0.57 -27.09 -16.53
CA GLU A 43 1.78 -27.83 -16.93
C GLU A 43 2.47 -27.18 -18.14
N ILE A 44 1.71 -26.72 -19.12
CA ILE A 44 2.26 -25.94 -20.24
C ILE A 44 2.90 -24.65 -19.74
N ARG A 45 2.21 -23.93 -18.83
CA ARG A 45 2.71 -22.68 -18.25
C ARG A 45 4.00 -22.88 -17.44
N ARG A 46 4.11 -23.99 -16.70
CA ARG A 46 5.31 -24.34 -15.91
C ARG A 46 6.54 -24.57 -16.77
N LYS A 47 6.37 -25.10 -17.99
CA LYS A 47 7.46 -25.33 -18.95
C LYS A 47 7.96 -24.04 -19.61
N LYS A 48 7.18 -22.97 -19.60
CA LYS A 48 7.57 -21.68 -20.20
C LYS A 48 8.58 -20.95 -19.33
N LYS A 49 9.46 -20.17 -19.99
CA LYS A 49 10.35 -19.25 -19.28
C LYS A 49 9.54 -18.33 -18.37
N LYS A 50 9.87 -18.33 -17.10
CA LYS A 50 9.23 -17.42 -16.12
C LYS A 50 9.69 -15.99 -16.38
N PRO A 51 8.84 -14.98 -16.12
CA PRO A 51 9.29 -13.60 -16.04
C PRO A 51 10.40 -13.45 -15.00
N PHE A 52 11.18 -12.38 -15.14
CA PHE A 52 12.14 -12.00 -14.09
C PHE A 52 11.37 -11.77 -12.78
N PHE A 53 11.87 -12.35 -11.71
CA PHE A 53 11.36 -12.15 -10.37
C PHE A 53 12.26 -11.16 -9.65
N ASP A 54 11.78 -9.95 -9.38
CA ASP A 54 12.48 -8.98 -8.53
C ASP A 54 12.27 -9.37 -7.06
N SER A 55 13.34 -9.84 -6.44
CA SER A 55 13.32 -10.28 -5.03
C SER A 55 13.51 -9.14 -4.02
N LYS A 56 13.56 -7.89 -4.47
CA LYS A 56 13.65 -6.76 -3.56
C LYS A 56 12.43 -6.70 -2.66
N THR A 57 12.67 -6.43 -1.41
CA THR A 57 11.62 -6.20 -0.42
C THR A 57 11.68 -4.75 0.02
N GLN A 58 10.53 -4.07 0.06
CA GLN A 58 10.39 -2.65 0.38
C GLN A 58 9.52 -2.49 1.63
N LEU A 59 9.90 -1.58 2.52
CA LEU A 59 9.22 -1.39 3.79
C LEU A 59 7.76 -0.95 3.61
N ASP A 60 7.52 0.03 2.75
CA ASP A 60 6.21 0.58 2.44
C ASP A 60 5.20 -0.50 2.02
N LEU A 61 5.54 -1.34 1.03
CA LEU A 61 4.68 -2.41 0.55
C LEU A 61 4.44 -3.49 1.61
N ASN A 62 5.45 -3.79 2.43
CA ASN A 62 5.30 -4.74 3.53
C ASN A 62 4.36 -4.20 4.62
N CYS A 63 4.38 -2.90 4.89
CA CYS A 63 3.44 -2.27 5.83
C CYS A 63 2.00 -2.27 5.30
N LEU A 64 1.79 -2.04 4.00
CA LEU A 64 0.47 -2.21 3.37
C LEU A 64 -0.05 -3.64 3.50
N TRP A 65 0.84 -4.64 3.41
CA TRP A 65 0.47 -6.04 3.63
C TRP A 65 -0.01 -6.31 5.05
N ILE A 66 0.63 -5.71 6.07
CA ILE A 66 0.18 -5.81 7.47
C ILE A 66 -1.23 -5.24 7.62
N SER A 67 -1.48 -4.03 7.10
CA SER A 67 -2.80 -3.41 7.14
C SER A 67 -3.86 -4.25 6.42
N ALA A 68 -3.50 -4.89 5.30
CA ALA A 68 -4.40 -5.78 4.57
C ALA A 68 -4.73 -7.06 5.38
N LEU A 69 -3.76 -7.65 6.08
CA LEU A 69 -4.01 -8.80 6.97
C LEU A 69 -4.95 -8.44 8.11
N ILE A 70 -4.79 -7.25 8.70
CA ILE A 70 -5.66 -6.77 9.79
C ILE A 70 -7.08 -6.54 9.28
N SER A 71 -7.24 -5.87 8.13
CA SER A 71 -8.56 -5.70 7.50
C SER A 71 -9.21 -7.03 7.12
N SER A 72 -8.41 -8.01 6.67
CA SER A 72 -8.90 -9.37 6.39
C SER A 72 -9.38 -10.08 7.66
N HIS A 73 -8.73 -9.86 8.79
CA HIS A 73 -9.16 -10.40 10.08
C HIS A 73 -10.54 -9.86 10.52
N GLU A 74 -10.83 -8.60 10.21
CA GLU A 74 -12.16 -8.01 10.51
C GLU A 74 -13.30 -8.70 9.77
N ILE A 75 -13.06 -9.07 8.51
CA ILE A 75 -14.07 -9.69 7.65
C ILE A 75 -14.12 -11.22 7.87
N LEU A 76 -12.97 -11.82 8.13
CA LEU A 76 -12.79 -13.27 8.26
C LEU A 76 -12.11 -13.62 9.61
N PRO A 77 -12.78 -13.39 10.75
CA PRO A 77 -12.15 -13.47 12.08
C PRO A 77 -11.67 -14.87 12.48
N ASN A 78 -12.20 -15.93 11.85
CA ASN A 78 -11.81 -17.32 12.14
C ASN A 78 -10.47 -17.73 11.50
N ASN A 79 -9.88 -16.85 10.69
CA ASN A 79 -8.56 -17.07 10.09
C ASN A 79 -7.48 -16.45 10.97
N ASN A 80 -6.26 -16.99 10.87
CA ASN A 80 -5.13 -16.57 11.70
C ASN A 80 -4.45 -15.26 11.21
N TYR A 81 -5.21 -14.35 10.60
CA TYR A 81 -4.65 -13.15 9.96
C TYR A 81 -4.01 -12.17 10.94
N LEU A 82 -4.60 -11.99 12.13
CA LEU A 82 -4.04 -11.10 13.14
C LEU A 82 -2.67 -11.60 13.64
N ASN A 83 -2.57 -12.88 13.97
CA ASN A 83 -1.29 -13.47 14.38
C ASN A 83 -0.25 -13.41 13.24
N LEU A 84 -0.69 -13.57 11.98
CA LEU A 84 0.20 -13.39 10.82
C LEU A 84 0.69 -11.96 10.73
N ALA A 85 -0.16 -10.95 10.94
CA ALA A 85 0.22 -9.54 10.93
C ALA A 85 1.26 -9.23 12.02
N GLU A 86 1.06 -9.70 13.26
CA GLU A 86 2.00 -9.50 14.38
C GLU A 86 3.34 -10.19 14.11
N ASN A 87 3.33 -11.45 13.67
CA ASN A 87 4.54 -12.18 13.32
C ASN A 87 5.30 -11.49 12.18
N PHE A 88 4.57 -11.03 11.17
CA PHE A 88 5.16 -10.34 10.03
C PHE A 88 5.75 -8.99 10.45
N PHE A 89 5.06 -8.23 11.32
CA PHE A 89 5.59 -7.00 11.87
C PHE A 89 6.90 -7.25 12.64
N SER A 90 6.99 -8.32 13.44
CA SER A 90 8.23 -8.65 14.17
C SER A 90 9.42 -8.94 13.24
N ILE A 91 9.19 -9.45 12.03
CA ILE A 91 10.20 -9.65 11.00
C ILE A 91 10.63 -8.29 10.42
N ILE A 92 9.66 -7.43 10.11
CA ILE A 92 9.92 -6.08 9.60
C ILE A 92 10.71 -5.26 10.61
N GLU A 93 10.32 -5.28 11.88
CA GLU A 93 10.99 -4.56 12.94
C GLU A 93 12.48 -4.92 13.00
N LYS A 94 12.81 -6.21 13.01
CA LYS A 94 14.19 -6.69 13.03
C LYS A 94 14.98 -6.34 11.76
N LYS A 95 14.33 -6.23 10.63
CA LYS A 95 14.97 -6.09 9.32
C LYS A 95 15.15 -4.65 8.87
N TYR A 96 14.17 -3.79 9.14
CA TYR A 96 14.10 -2.43 8.60
C TYR A 96 14.16 -1.33 9.66
N LEU A 97 13.89 -1.65 10.93
CA LEU A 97 13.75 -0.69 12.01
C LEU A 97 14.90 -0.83 13.04
N THR A 98 16.13 -0.99 12.57
CA THR A 98 17.31 -1.18 13.41
C THR A 98 17.75 0.12 14.10
N GLN A 99 18.73 0.83 13.52
CA GLN A 99 19.16 2.16 14.00
C GLN A 99 18.40 3.29 13.30
N THR A 100 18.10 3.12 12.01
CA THR A 100 17.33 4.03 11.18
C THR A 100 16.34 3.23 10.34
N ILE A 101 15.23 3.85 9.96
CA ILE A 101 14.29 3.26 9.02
C ILE A 101 14.95 3.19 7.64
N GLN A 102 14.80 2.05 6.98
CA GLN A 102 15.33 1.80 5.64
C GLN A 102 14.20 1.40 4.70
N HIS A 103 14.15 2.00 3.51
CA HIS A 103 13.19 1.62 2.48
C HIS A 103 13.41 0.19 1.96
N SER A 104 14.67 -0.17 1.74
CA SER A 104 15.05 -1.50 1.28
C SER A 104 16.34 -1.95 1.95
N TYR A 105 16.58 -3.26 1.97
CA TYR A 105 17.66 -3.92 2.73
C TYR A 105 19.11 -3.43 2.44
N SER A 106 19.31 -2.58 1.47
CA SER A 106 20.68 -2.21 1.04
C SER A 106 20.93 -0.72 0.84
N LYS A 107 20.03 0.16 1.23
CA LYS A 107 20.19 1.60 1.00
C LYS A 107 19.63 2.43 2.15
N ASP A 108 20.40 3.42 2.58
CA ASP A 108 19.99 4.43 3.58
C ASP A 108 18.94 5.43 3.07
N LEU A 109 18.26 5.10 1.98
CA LEU A 109 17.16 5.90 1.44
C LEU A 109 15.88 5.58 2.19
N VAL A 110 15.11 6.62 2.49
CA VAL A 110 13.79 6.53 3.09
C VAL A 110 12.85 7.54 2.44
N PHE A 111 11.61 7.16 2.23
CA PHE A 111 10.57 7.97 1.61
C PHE A 111 9.42 8.24 2.57
N LEU A 112 8.58 9.20 2.24
CA LEU A 112 7.37 9.51 3.00
C LEU A 112 6.48 8.27 3.20
N GLU A 113 6.32 7.47 2.15
CA GLU A 113 5.49 6.28 2.12
C GLU A 113 5.95 5.23 3.14
N ASP A 114 7.27 5.10 3.39
CA ASP A 114 7.80 4.19 4.41
C ASP A 114 7.28 4.55 5.81
N TYR A 115 7.28 5.84 6.15
CA TYR A 115 6.72 6.30 7.41
C TYR A 115 5.19 6.25 7.43
N ALA A 116 4.55 6.71 6.37
CA ALA A 116 3.09 6.80 6.31
C ALA A 116 2.44 5.42 6.50
N TYR A 117 2.92 4.40 5.79
CA TYR A 117 2.35 3.06 5.88
C TYR A 117 2.79 2.31 7.13
N LEU A 118 4.01 2.56 7.63
CA LEU A 118 4.46 1.97 8.89
C LEU A 118 3.64 2.50 10.07
N VAL A 119 3.44 3.82 10.15
CA VAL A 119 2.61 4.44 11.18
C VAL A 119 1.16 3.96 11.09
N ASN A 120 0.63 3.81 9.86
CA ASN A 120 -0.71 3.26 9.67
C ASN A 120 -0.82 1.81 10.15
N ALA A 121 0.12 0.95 9.77
CA ALA A 121 0.15 -0.45 10.19
C ALA A 121 0.27 -0.59 11.73
N LEU A 122 1.05 0.27 12.36
CA LEU A 122 1.17 0.31 13.84
C LEU A 122 -0.13 0.76 14.51
N ASN A 123 -0.83 1.74 13.95
CA ASN A 123 -2.15 2.14 14.43
C ASN A 123 -3.15 0.98 14.29
N ASP A 124 -3.16 0.29 13.13
CA ASP A 124 -4.02 -0.88 12.89
C ASP A 124 -3.72 -2.01 13.90
N LEU A 125 -2.45 -2.34 14.12
CA LEU A 125 -2.02 -3.32 15.14
C LEU A 125 -2.45 -2.90 16.54
N SER A 126 -2.25 -1.64 16.92
CA SER A 126 -2.62 -1.14 18.24
C SER A 126 -4.11 -1.28 18.51
N GLU A 127 -4.96 -0.92 17.56
CA GLU A 127 -6.41 -0.97 17.69
C GLU A 127 -6.94 -2.40 17.76
N LYS A 128 -6.35 -3.35 17.00
CA LYS A 128 -6.83 -4.73 16.97
C LYS A 128 -6.26 -5.62 18.07
N THR A 129 -5.03 -5.36 18.50
CA THR A 129 -4.40 -6.13 19.60
C THR A 129 -4.61 -5.51 20.97
N MET A 130 -5.12 -4.25 21.03
CA MET A 130 -5.20 -3.44 22.25
C MET A 130 -3.83 -3.24 22.93
N ASN A 131 -2.74 -3.40 22.16
CA ASN A 131 -1.37 -3.22 22.65
C ASN A 131 -0.90 -1.78 22.38
N PHE A 132 -0.93 -0.96 23.40
CA PHE A 132 -0.58 0.47 23.33
C PHE A 132 0.88 0.73 22.96
N LYS A 133 1.80 -0.24 23.09
CA LYS A 133 3.18 -0.09 22.64
C LYS A 133 3.28 0.23 21.15
N TYR A 134 2.37 -0.32 20.33
CA TYR A 134 2.31 0.01 18.90
C TYR A 134 1.90 1.46 18.69
N LYS A 135 0.95 1.99 19.48
CA LYS A 135 0.52 3.39 19.40
C LYS A 135 1.61 4.36 19.81
N ASP A 136 2.33 4.05 20.88
CA ASP A 136 3.47 4.86 21.34
C ASP A 136 4.58 4.90 20.28
N TYR A 137 4.83 3.77 19.65
CA TYR A 137 5.80 3.68 18.58
C TYR A 137 5.34 4.44 17.32
N ALA A 138 4.07 4.29 16.93
CA ALA A 138 3.45 5.06 15.84
C ALA A 138 3.59 6.57 16.05
N LYS A 139 3.34 7.06 17.28
CA LYS A 139 3.48 8.47 17.62
C LYS A 139 4.92 8.96 17.46
N LYS A 140 5.89 8.22 18.00
CA LYS A 140 7.32 8.54 17.85
C LYS A 140 7.73 8.63 16.39
N LEU A 141 7.30 7.69 15.56
CA LEU A 141 7.61 7.68 14.13
C LEU A 141 6.89 8.80 13.37
N CYS A 142 5.69 9.17 13.81
CA CYS A 142 4.97 10.29 13.22
C CYS A 142 5.69 11.62 13.50
N ASP A 143 6.18 11.83 14.72
CA ASP A 143 6.99 13.00 15.08
C ASP A 143 8.28 13.05 14.25
N GLU A 144 8.96 11.92 14.08
CA GLU A 144 10.15 11.81 13.24
C GLU A 144 9.85 12.09 11.76
N CYS A 145 8.71 11.61 11.25
CA CYS A 145 8.23 11.89 9.89
C CYS A 145 8.00 13.39 9.68
N ILE A 146 7.35 14.07 10.63
CA ILE A 146 7.13 15.52 10.57
C ILE A 146 8.48 16.24 10.50
N PHE A 147 9.42 15.87 11.33
CA PHE A 147 10.76 16.48 11.33
C PHE A 147 11.47 16.32 9.99
N LYS A 148 11.43 15.12 9.40
CA LYS A 148 12.18 14.78 8.19
C LYS A 148 11.54 15.26 6.89
N PHE A 149 10.20 15.29 6.81
CA PHE A 149 9.50 15.42 5.53
C PHE A 149 8.55 16.63 5.47
N TYR A 150 8.07 17.17 6.60
CA TYR A 150 7.05 18.21 6.58
C TYR A 150 7.60 19.57 6.18
N ILE A 151 6.95 20.22 5.19
CA ILE A 151 7.24 21.56 4.72
C ILE A 151 6.28 22.53 5.43
N HIS A 152 6.76 23.27 6.40
CA HIS A 152 5.94 24.14 7.23
C HIS A 152 5.30 25.30 6.45
N GLU A 153 5.96 25.80 5.39
CA GLU A 153 5.47 26.90 4.56
C GLU A 153 4.31 26.49 3.65
N LYS A 154 4.15 25.18 3.40
CA LYS A 154 3.13 24.62 2.52
C LYS A 154 2.14 23.72 3.26
N ASP A 155 2.37 23.44 4.53
CA ASP A 155 1.60 22.54 5.37
C ASP A 155 1.37 21.15 4.71
N ILE A 156 2.44 20.58 4.11
CA ILE A 156 2.41 19.31 3.37
C ILE A 156 3.74 18.55 3.51
N PHE A 157 3.72 17.25 3.29
CA PHE A 157 4.93 16.44 3.29
C PHE A 157 5.53 16.31 1.89
N GLN A 158 6.85 16.46 1.78
CA GLN A 158 7.61 16.12 0.58
C GLN A 158 7.93 14.62 0.54
N LYS A 159 8.20 14.08 -0.64
CA LYS A 159 8.46 12.66 -0.84
C LYS A 159 9.77 12.19 -0.23
N ASN A 160 10.82 12.99 -0.37
CA ASN A 160 12.17 12.65 0.04
C ASN A 160 12.53 13.32 1.36
N SER A 161 13.36 12.68 2.18
CA SER A 161 13.85 13.27 3.42
C SER A 161 14.68 14.52 3.14
N LYS A 162 14.56 15.53 4.01
CA LYS A 162 15.38 16.75 3.99
C LYS A 162 16.89 16.49 4.08
N SER A 163 17.29 15.35 4.63
CA SER A 163 18.70 14.94 4.75
C SER A 163 19.29 14.34 3.48
N ASN A 164 18.51 14.11 2.43
CA ASN A 164 18.97 13.56 1.17
C ASN A 164 19.60 14.67 0.31
N ASN A 165 20.90 14.89 0.48
CA ASN A 165 21.66 15.94 -0.22
C ASN A 165 21.83 15.69 -1.74
N ASP A 166 21.62 14.47 -2.20
CA ASP A 166 21.77 14.07 -3.60
C ASP A 166 20.55 14.37 -4.46
N ILE A 167 19.48 14.89 -3.86
CA ILE A 167 18.22 15.17 -4.57
C ILE A 167 18.14 16.65 -4.90
N PHE A 168 18.28 16.95 -6.18
CA PHE A 168 18.25 18.32 -6.71
C PHE A 168 16.86 18.99 -6.57
N PHE A 169 15.76 18.21 -6.53
CA PHE A 169 14.40 18.73 -6.45
C PHE A 169 13.54 17.89 -5.49
N ASN A 170 13.06 18.53 -4.44
CA ASN A 170 12.13 17.90 -3.48
C ASN A 170 10.71 17.93 -4.04
N HIS A 171 10.24 16.77 -4.50
CA HIS A 171 8.92 16.60 -5.04
C HIS A 171 7.88 16.41 -3.92
N VAL A 172 6.72 17.05 -4.09
CA VAL A 172 5.51 16.79 -3.29
C VAL A 172 4.60 15.92 -4.13
N ASP A 173 4.41 14.68 -3.74
CA ASP A 173 3.47 13.78 -4.39
C ASP A 173 2.12 13.89 -3.70
N ILE A 174 1.08 14.22 -4.46
CA ILE A 174 -0.29 14.41 -3.98
C ILE A 174 -1.30 13.49 -4.66
N SER A 175 -0.88 12.83 -5.74
CA SER A 175 -1.74 11.97 -6.53
C SER A 175 -1.61 10.52 -6.12
N ASP A 176 -2.74 9.79 -6.19
CA ASP A 176 -2.72 8.34 -6.09
C ASP A 176 -2.12 7.75 -7.36
N ASN A 177 -1.24 6.77 -7.18
CA ASN A 177 -0.65 5.96 -8.25
C ASN A 177 -1.09 4.50 -8.07
N THR A 178 -0.15 3.55 -8.16
CA THR A 178 -0.40 2.14 -7.88
C THR A 178 -0.63 1.84 -6.39
N ILE A 179 -0.22 2.75 -5.53
CA ILE A 179 -0.37 2.70 -4.07
C ILE A 179 -1.03 3.99 -3.57
N PRO A 180 -1.66 3.98 -2.39
CA PRO A 180 -2.26 5.16 -1.79
C PRO A 180 -1.26 6.30 -1.62
N ASN A 181 -1.72 7.55 -1.71
CA ASN A 181 -0.84 8.70 -1.54
C ASN A 181 -0.34 8.84 -0.10
N GLY A 182 0.98 9.04 0.09
CA GLY A 182 1.61 9.15 1.40
C GLY A 182 1.07 10.30 2.25
N ASN A 183 0.82 11.47 1.66
CA ASN A 183 0.23 12.62 2.37
C ASN A 183 -1.19 12.33 2.87
N ALA A 184 -2.00 11.64 2.08
CA ALA A 184 -3.35 11.26 2.46
C ALA A 184 -3.34 10.26 3.63
N ILE A 185 -2.46 9.27 3.61
CA ILE A 185 -2.30 8.31 4.71
C ILE A 185 -1.75 9.00 5.96
N MET A 186 -0.83 9.96 5.82
CA MET A 186 -0.37 10.75 6.97
C MET A 186 -1.50 11.56 7.59
N LEU A 187 -2.44 12.12 6.83
CA LEU A 187 -3.61 12.79 7.39
C LEU A 187 -4.44 11.84 8.27
N ILE A 188 -4.73 10.64 7.80
CA ILE A 188 -5.42 9.61 8.60
C ILE A 188 -4.64 9.31 9.89
N ASN A 189 -3.33 9.12 9.78
CA ASN A 189 -2.46 8.83 10.92
C ASN A 189 -2.46 9.96 11.95
N LEU A 190 -2.35 11.20 11.52
CA LEU A 190 -2.39 12.38 12.40
C LEU A 190 -3.71 12.45 13.20
N VAL A 191 -4.84 12.16 12.53
CA VAL A 191 -6.16 12.09 13.18
C VAL A 191 -6.19 10.97 14.22
N ARG A 192 -5.77 9.75 13.87
CA ARG A 192 -5.76 8.56 14.75
C ARG A 192 -4.86 8.75 15.98
N LEU A 193 -3.78 9.53 15.82
CA LEU A 193 -2.85 9.86 16.91
C LEU A 193 -3.26 11.09 17.71
N GLY A 194 -4.37 11.75 17.38
CA GLY A 194 -4.87 12.95 18.06
C GLY A 194 -4.04 14.22 17.81
N MET A 195 -3.22 14.25 16.75
CA MET A 195 -2.40 15.39 16.34
C MET A 195 -3.25 16.39 15.52
N THR A 196 -4.25 16.96 16.16
CA THR A 196 -5.34 17.71 15.50
C THR A 196 -4.89 18.98 14.80
N LYS A 197 -3.85 19.64 15.29
CA LYS A 197 -3.30 20.88 14.71
C LYS A 197 -2.64 20.58 13.35
N GLU A 198 -1.80 19.57 13.31
CA GLU A 198 -1.10 19.11 12.11
C GLU A 198 -2.08 18.51 11.10
N ALA A 199 -3.05 17.72 11.59
CA ALA A 199 -4.12 17.15 10.77
C ALA A 199 -4.96 18.25 10.08
N LYS A 200 -5.33 19.32 10.82
CA LYS A 200 -6.06 20.45 10.22
C LYS A 200 -5.29 21.09 9.09
N LYS A 201 -4.02 21.42 9.31
CA LYS A 201 -3.16 22.09 8.34
C LYS A 201 -2.97 21.25 7.08
N LEU A 202 -2.67 19.95 7.26
CA LEU A 202 -2.52 19.02 6.12
C LEU A 202 -3.84 18.84 5.36
N SER A 203 -4.98 18.74 6.07
CA SER A 203 -6.31 18.65 5.44
C SER A 203 -6.62 19.89 4.60
N ASP A 204 -6.37 21.09 5.13
CA ASP A 204 -6.58 22.36 4.42
C ASP A 204 -5.70 22.41 3.14
N SER A 205 -4.43 22.00 3.24
CA SER A 205 -3.51 21.95 2.12
C SER A 205 -3.97 20.95 1.03
N LEU A 206 -4.30 19.71 1.41
CA LEU A 206 -4.79 18.69 0.47
C LEU A 206 -6.09 19.11 -0.21
N ASN A 207 -6.99 19.77 0.53
CA ASN A 207 -8.25 20.27 -0.03
C ASN A 207 -8.03 21.32 -1.13
N GLY A 208 -6.99 22.16 -0.98
CA GLY A 208 -6.57 23.11 -2.01
C GLY A 208 -6.18 22.42 -3.34
N TYR A 209 -5.49 21.29 -3.25
CA TYR A 209 -5.07 20.53 -4.44
C TYR A 209 -6.23 19.75 -5.11
N LEU A 210 -7.27 19.36 -4.36
CA LEU A 210 -8.41 18.60 -4.91
C LEU A 210 -9.09 19.30 -6.09
N ASN A 211 -9.16 20.63 -6.07
CA ASN A 211 -9.75 21.40 -7.17
C ASN A 211 -8.97 21.27 -8.49
N ILE A 212 -7.70 20.96 -8.42
CA ILE A 212 -6.78 20.84 -9.56
C ILE A 212 -6.71 19.38 -10.04
N TYR A 213 -6.49 18.43 -9.12
CA TYR A 213 -6.14 17.04 -9.45
C TYR A 213 -7.31 16.05 -9.38
N LYS A 214 -8.46 16.48 -8.80
CA LYS A 214 -9.75 15.77 -8.84
C LYS A 214 -9.63 14.24 -8.59
N SER A 215 -9.99 13.45 -9.61
CA SER A 215 -10.03 11.98 -9.52
C SER A 215 -8.67 11.31 -9.27
N HIS A 216 -7.55 12.03 -9.40
CA HIS A 216 -6.24 11.50 -9.07
C HIS A 216 -5.91 11.52 -7.57
N MET A 217 -6.83 12.02 -6.72
CA MET A 217 -6.62 12.18 -5.28
C MET A 217 -7.69 11.46 -4.44
N MET A 218 -8.14 10.29 -4.84
CA MET A 218 -9.24 9.59 -4.15
C MET A 218 -8.91 9.22 -2.71
N THR A 219 -7.66 8.85 -2.43
CA THR A 219 -7.20 8.59 -1.05
C THR A 219 -7.24 9.87 -0.21
N ALA A 220 -6.91 11.03 -0.78
CA ALA A 220 -7.01 12.30 -0.08
C ALA A 220 -8.47 12.69 0.21
N VAL A 221 -9.40 12.44 -0.72
CA VAL A 221 -10.85 12.63 -0.48
C VAL A 221 -11.30 11.82 0.74
N ARG A 222 -10.94 10.53 0.78
CA ARG A 222 -11.24 9.65 1.92
C ARG A 222 -10.61 10.16 3.22
N ALA A 223 -9.36 10.61 3.18
CA ALA A 223 -8.64 11.10 4.35
C ALA A 223 -9.25 12.41 4.90
N ILE A 224 -9.67 13.32 4.03
CA ILE A 224 -10.36 14.57 4.41
C ILE A 224 -11.75 14.26 4.98
N ASP A 225 -12.49 13.33 4.39
CA ASP A 225 -13.79 12.89 4.94
C ASP A 225 -13.60 12.27 6.33
N PHE A 226 -12.60 11.41 6.52
CA PHE A 226 -12.26 10.85 7.82
C PHE A 226 -11.93 11.94 8.85
N TYR A 227 -11.14 12.95 8.49
CA TYR A 227 -10.83 14.09 9.36
C TYR A 227 -12.09 14.89 9.72
N ASN A 228 -12.99 15.16 8.76
CA ASN A 228 -14.22 15.90 9.01
C ASN A 228 -15.16 15.14 9.94
N ASN A 229 -15.33 13.83 9.75
CA ASN A 229 -16.14 12.98 10.62
C ASN A 229 -15.58 12.97 12.06
N PHE A 230 -14.26 12.87 12.21
CA PHE A 230 -13.60 12.97 13.52
C PHE A 230 -13.90 14.32 14.19
N LYS A 231 -13.79 15.44 13.46
CA LYS A 231 -14.06 16.79 13.97
C LYS A 231 -15.50 16.96 14.43
N GLU A 232 -16.45 16.32 13.76
CA GLU A 232 -17.88 16.35 14.09
C GLU A 232 -18.26 15.35 15.20
N GLY A 233 -17.31 14.63 15.78
CA GLY A 233 -17.54 13.60 16.80
C GLY A 233 -18.31 12.38 16.30
N LYS A 234 -18.35 12.16 14.99
CA LYS A 234 -18.92 10.95 14.38
C LYS A 234 -17.93 9.80 14.51
N ASN A 235 -18.46 8.59 14.75
CA ASN A 235 -17.62 7.39 14.78
C ASN A 235 -16.91 7.20 13.43
N CYS A 236 -15.60 7.27 13.44
CA CYS A 236 -14.73 6.99 12.28
C CYS A 236 -14.46 5.47 12.22
N ASN A 237 -15.51 4.69 11.90
CA ASN A 237 -15.38 3.24 11.66
C ASN A 237 -15.06 2.96 10.18
#